data_c5f33ba6f8fc4d85ecc8f0b61e277f02
#
_entry.id   c5f33ba6f8fc4d85ecc8f0b61e277f02
#
_cell.length_a   1.000
_cell.length_b   1.000
_cell.length_c   1.000
_cell.angle_alpha   90.00
_cell.angle_beta   90.00
_cell.angle_gamma   90.00
#
_symmetry.space_group_name_H-M   'P 1'
#
loop_
_entity.id
_entity.type
_entity.pdbx_description
1 polymer ?
#
loop_
_entity_poly.entity_id
_entity_poly.type
_entity_poly.pdbx_seq_one_letter_code
_entity_poly.pdbx_strand_id
1 'polypeptide(L)'
;MSRRRSLTFTRRATLRLGAFGAAGAALAATGLSGARAQAEAPGAAFGPARHGLSVFGDLQLPADFSHFPYVNPDAPKGGAMRLVPPQWGYNQNPQTFNTFNTFILAGDAAPMMETCFDTLMVRQLEEPDAVYGLVAESVSVSDDEKVFAFHLRPEARFHDGAPLTAEDVAFSLETLRTKGHPTLRQILSWIDSVTVEDPETVVVAMKAAASNRLPPTVASMPILSKAYYETHDFQRSSLDVPLSSGPYTVGRYETGRFVEYQRVADWWGKDLPVSRGHANFDVVRVEFFRDRQIAFQALTKGTLNFREEFTSKTWATEYNFPAVEDGRVVKAEFPDNLPAGAQGWFINLRREKFADPRTRQALGLAFDFQWTNTNLFYGAYERTSSYFENSEMKAEGMPSAAELALLEPLRGQVSETVFGEAWTPPVSSGSGTDRDLLRRANDLLLEAGWTRDGRRLVDAQGRPFTIEFLDNSPAFERVVQPYARNLERL
;
A
#
# COMPACT_ATOMS: atom_id res chain seq x y z
N MET A 1 -12.11 -38.30 -29.28
CA MET A 1 -13.50 -37.82 -29.44
C MET A 1 -14.18 -37.83 -28.08
N SER A 2 -14.26 -36.69 -27.45
CA SER A 2 -15.03 -36.50 -26.18
C SER A 2 -15.73 -35.16 -26.26
N ARG A 3 -17.07 -35.21 -26.19
CA ARG A 3 -17.97 -34.09 -26.37
C ARG A 3 -17.99 -33.19 -25.11
N ARG A 4 -17.60 -31.95 -25.27
CA ARG A 4 -17.89 -30.87 -24.30
C ARG A 4 -19.37 -30.51 -24.40
N ARG A 5 -20.12 -30.65 -23.31
CA ARG A 5 -21.47 -30.05 -23.17
C ARG A 5 -21.30 -28.65 -22.60
N SER A 6 -21.61 -27.66 -23.39
CA SER A 6 -21.80 -26.27 -22.93
C SER A 6 -23.25 -26.13 -22.44
N LEU A 7 -23.41 -25.66 -21.21
CA LEU A 7 -24.70 -25.25 -20.66
C LEU A 7 -24.90 -23.77 -21.00
N THR A 8 -25.80 -23.53 -21.96
CA THR A 8 -26.28 -22.18 -22.31
C THR A 8 -27.51 -21.88 -21.48
N PHE A 9 -27.43 -20.87 -20.59
CA PHE A 9 -28.62 -20.33 -19.90
C PHE A 9 -29.30 -19.29 -20.77
N THR A 10 -30.56 -19.54 -21.15
CA THR A 10 -31.37 -18.60 -21.91
C THR A 10 -32.17 -17.68 -20.97
N ARG A 11 -32.32 -16.41 -21.41
CA ARG A 11 -33.02 -15.30 -20.73
C ARG A 11 -34.51 -15.49 -20.35
N ARG A 12 -35.04 -16.68 -20.36
CA ARG A 12 -36.48 -16.98 -20.11
C ARG A 12 -36.82 -17.62 -18.76
N ALA A 13 -35.83 -17.84 -17.88
CA ALA A 13 -36.06 -18.50 -16.59
C ALA A 13 -36.24 -17.56 -15.38
N THR A 14 -36.19 -16.23 -15.56
CA THR A 14 -36.25 -15.25 -14.46
C THR A 14 -37.54 -14.47 -14.33
N LEU A 15 -38.61 -14.91 -14.96
CA LEU A 15 -39.92 -14.23 -14.95
C LEU A 15 -41.07 -15.13 -14.48
N ARG A 16 -40.91 -15.82 -13.35
CA ARG A 16 -42.03 -16.45 -12.64
C ARG A 16 -41.70 -16.60 -11.16
N LEU A 17 -41.76 -15.49 -10.40
CA LEU A 17 -41.99 -15.49 -8.94
C LEU A 17 -42.21 -14.03 -8.51
N GLY A 18 -43.46 -13.58 -8.56
CA GLY A 18 -43.81 -12.23 -8.15
C GLY A 18 -45.26 -11.86 -8.42
N ALA A 19 -46.18 -12.63 -7.88
CA ALA A 19 -47.56 -12.20 -7.82
C ALA A 19 -48.25 -12.90 -6.63
N PHE A 20 -48.29 -12.21 -5.49
CA PHE A 20 -49.39 -12.34 -4.50
C PHE A 20 -49.24 -11.21 -3.48
N GLY A 21 -50.28 -10.37 -3.35
CA GLY A 21 -50.46 -9.51 -2.17
C GLY A 21 -50.76 -8.05 -2.44
N ALA A 22 -51.82 -7.74 -3.19
CA ALA A 22 -52.48 -6.44 -3.10
C ALA A 22 -53.77 -6.56 -2.30
N ALA A 23 -53.79 -5.97 -1.10
CA ALA A 23 -55.06 -5.63 -0.44
C ALA A 23 -54.84 -4.38 0.43
N GLY A 24 -55.59 -3.37 0.12
CA GLY A 24 -55.70 -2.03 0.46
C GLY A 24 -55.73 -1.58 1.91
N ALA A 25 -55.40 -0.31 2.05
CA ALA A 25 -56.11 0.65 2.91
C ALA A 25 -55.67 2.06 2.49
N ALA A 26 -56.62 2.80 1.94
CA ALA A 26 -56.54 4.24 1.82
C ALA A 26 -56.75 4.90 3.19
N LEU A 27 -55.83 5.76 3.65
CA LEU A 27 -56.09 6.71 4.72
C LEU A 27 -55.35 8.03 4.46
N ALA A 28 -56.18 9.02 4.32
CA ALA A 28 -56.04 10.47 4.46
C ALA A 28 -54.65 11.11 4.52
N ALA A 29 -54.42 12.00 3.55
CA ALA A 29 -53.43 13.06 3.58
C ALA A 29 -53.74 14.07 4.72
N THR A 30 -52.85 14.10 5.73
CA THR A 30 -52.67 15.27 6.56
C THR A 30 -51.20 15.64 6.51
N GLY A 31 -50.91 16.85 6.00
CA GLY A 31 -49.58 17.38 5.91
C GLY A 31 -48.94 17.49 7.27
N LEU A 32 -47.86 16.78 7.44
CA LEU A 32 -46.82 17.05 8.44
C LEU A 32 -45.54 17.26 7.67
N SER A 33 -45.16 18.55 7.56
CA SER A 33 -43.81 18.98 7.25
C SER A 33 -42.88 18.36 8.28
N GLY A 34 -42.33 17.19 7.96
CA GLY A 34 -41.27 16.60 8.74
C GLY A 34 -40.03 17.48 8.57
N ALA A 35 -39.80 18.42 9.49
CA ALA A 35 -38.47 18.91 9.72
C ALA A 35 -37.57 17.71 9.95
N ARG A 36 -36.66 17.45 9.01
CA ARG A 36 -35.52 16.58 9.22
C ARG A 36 -34.76 17.21 10.37
N ALA A 37 -34.90 16.69 11.57
CA ALA A 37 -34.00 16.98 12.65
C ALA A 37 -32.62 16.58 12.13
N GLN A 38 -31.78 17.58 11.82
CA GLN A 38 -30.34 17.41 11.85
C GLN A 38 -30.06 16.94 13.28
N ALA A 39 -29.61 15.70 13.41
CA ALA A 39 -29.01 15.26 14.65
C ALA A 39 -27.80 16.14 14.84
N GLU A 40 -27.90 17.13 15.74
CA GLU A 40 -26.74 17.76 16.33
C GLU A 40 -25.87 16.64 16.89
N ALA A 41 -24.66 16.52 16.38
CA ALA A 41 -23.66 15.66 16.98
C ALA A 41 -23.56 16.11 18.45
N PRO A 42 -23.61 15.19 19.44
CA PRO A 42 -23.41 15.57 20.83
C PRO A 42 -22.07 16.30 20.88
N GLY A 43 -22.04 17.52 21.46
CA GLY A 43 -20.87 18.38 21.48
C GLY A 43 -19.70 17.62 22.10
N ALA A 44 -18.86 17.03 21.23
CA ALA A 44 -17.64 16.38 21.66
C ALA A 44 -16.74 17.46 22.25
N ALA A 45 -16.28 17.25 23.49
CA ALA A 45 -15.25 18.11 24.03
C ALA A 45 -13.95 17.81 23.25
N PHE A 46 -13.38 18.85 22.63
CA PHE A 46 -12.13 18.74 21.91
C PHE A 46 -10.95 19.17 22.79
N GLY A 47 -9.87 18.42 22.73
CA GLY A 47 -8.58 18.83 23.23
C GLY A 47 -7.98 20.00 22.44
N PRO A 48 -6.81 20.52 22.86
CA PRO A 48 -6.14 21.62 22.14
C PRO A 48 -5.77 21.18 20.72
N ALA A 49 -5.82 22.14 19.78
CA ALA A 49 -5.42 21.92 18.41
C ALA A 49 -3.93 21.51 18.31
N ARG A 50 -3.64 20.49 17.51
CA ARG A 50 -2.30 19.92 17.28
C ARG A 50 -1.90 20.13 15.83
N HIS A 51 -0.60 20.31 15.57
CA HIS A 51 -0.06 20.48 14.23
C HIS A 51 0.13 19.17 13.45
N GLY A 52 -0.24 18.02 14.02
CA GLY A 52 -0.18 16.69 13.42
C GLY A 52 -0.91 15.64 14.24
N LEU A 53 -0.96 14.43 13.71
CA LEU A 53 -1.50 13.23 14.34
C LEU A 53 -0.44 12.11 14.38
N SER A 54 -0.34 11.40 15.51
CA SER A 54 0.42 10.17 15.65
C SER A 54 -0.48 9.03 16.11
N VAL A 55 -0.21 7.82 15.65
CA VAL A 55 -0.90 6.60 16.09
C VAL A 55 -0.65 6.33 17.57
N PHE A 56 0.54 6.68 18.08
CA PHE A 56 0.98 6.42 19.44
C PHE A 56 0.94 7.65 20.37
N GLY A 57 0.49 8.79 19.87
CA GLY A 57 0.18 9.98 20.67
C GLY A 57 1.16 11.12 20.48
N ASP A 58 2.45 10.96 20.74
CA ASP A 58 3.42 12.05 20.68
C ASP A 58 3.99 12.22 19.26
N LEU A 59 4.20 13.50 18.88
CA LEU A 59 4.85 13.89 17.64
C LEU A 59 6.34 14.16 17.91
N GLN A 60 7.23 13.65 17.06
CA GLN A 60 8.68 13.88 17.18
C GLN A 60 9.06 15.32 16.83
N LEU A 61 8.38 15.92 15.83
CA LEU A 61 8.68 17.28 15.42
C LEU A 61 7.83 18.29 16.20
N PRO A 62 8.44 19.39 16.70
CA PRO A 62 7.73 20.46 17.39
C PRO A 62 6.84 21.25 16.43
N ALA A 63 5.88 22.02 16.94
CA ALA A 63 4.93 22.78 16.12
C ALA A 63 5.59 23.82 15.19
N ASP A 64 6.76 24.29 15.55
CA ASP A 64 7.55 25.30 14.82
C ASP A 64 8.70 24.69 13.97
N PHE A 65 8.64 23.38 13.67
CA PHE A 65 9.66 22.78 12.81
C PHE A 65 9.74 23.47 11.45
N SER A 66 10.93 23.57 10.89
CA SER A 66 11.18 24.35 9.67
C SER A 66 11.08 23.53 8.36
N HIS A 67 11.37 22.25 8.42
CA HIS A 67 11.29 21.26 7.34
C HIS A 67 11.43 19.84 7.91
N PHE A 68 11.12 18.83 7.14
CA PHE A 68 11.38 17.44 7.53
C PHE A 68 12.89 17.15 7.59
N PRO A 69 13.37 16.31 8.54
CA PRO A 69 14.80 16.09 8.75
C PRO A 69 15.54 15.49 7.54
N TYR A 70 14.86 14.67 6.76
CA TYR A 70 15.45 13.96 5.61
C TYR A 70 15.56 14.80 4.33
N VAL A 71 15.05 16.04 4.28
CA VAL A 71 15.13 16.89 3.10
C VAL A 71 16.31 17.87 3.18
N ASN A 72 16.81 18.30 2.03
CA ASN A 72 17.64 19.48 1.92
C ASN A 72 16.76 20.69 1.56
N PRO A 73 16.48 21.62 2.50
CA PRO A 73 15.62 22.78 2.23
C PRO A 73 16.22 23.73 1.19
N ASP A 74 17.54 23.71 1.01
CA ASP A 74 18.28 24.53 0.04
C ASP A 74 18.50 23.80 -1.29
N ALA A 75 17.88 22.65 -1.51
CA ALA A 75 18.00 21.94 -2.77
C ALA A 75 17.55 22.83 -3.96
N PRO A 76 18.36 22.90 -5.04
CA PRO A 76 18.05 23.77 -6.17
C PRO A 76 16.73 23.32 -6.84
N LYS A 77 15.90 24.29 -7.18
CA LYS A 77 14.70 24.06 -7.99
C LYS A 77 15.06 24.13 -9.47
N GLY A 78 14.56 23.19 -10.27
CA GLY A 78 14.76 23.21 -11.71
C GLY A 78 15.05 21.85 -12.33
N GLY A 79 15.21 21.83 -13.65
CA GLY A 79 15.60 20.64 -14.39
C GLY A 79 14.50 19.59 -14.51
N ALA A 80 14.90 18.39 -14.95
CA ALA A 80 13.95 17.29 -15.20
C ALA A 80 14.47 15.98 -14.60
N MET A 81 13.64 15.30 -13.84
CA MET A 81 13.83 13.91 -13.43
C MET A 81 13.15 12.98 -14.43
N ARG A 82 13.89 12.01 -14.97
CA ARG A 82 13.38 11.00 -15.91
C ARG A 82 13.60 9.62 -15.32
N LEU A 83 12.50 8.91 -15.08
CA LEU A 83 12.50 7.62 -14.39
C LEU A 83 11.50 6.64 -15.02
N VAL A 84 11.55 5.41 -14.62
CA VAL A 84 10.49 4.41 -14.85
C VAL A 84 9.44 4.49 -13.74
N PRO A 85 8.23 3.91 -13.91
CA PRO A 85 7.26 3.83 -12.83
C PRO A 85 7.91 3.28 -11.54
N PRO A 86 7.95 4.04 -10.44
CA PRO A 86 8.69 3.64 -9.24
C PRO A 86 7.98 2.52 -8.47
N GLN A 87 6.68 2.64 -8.31
CA GLN A 87 5.82 1.65 -7.66
C GLN A 87 4.48 1.56 -8.38
N TRP A 88 3.70 0.54 -8.06
CA TRP A 88 2.39 0.30 -8.63
C TRP A 88 1.32 0.61 -7.59
N GLY A 89 0.48 1.56 -7.91
CA GLY A 89 -0.74 1.83 -7.14
C GLY A 89 -1.86 0.86 -7.50
N TYR A 90 -3.06 1.22 -7.09
CA TYR A 90 -4.24 0.35 -7.15
C TYR A 90 -4.55 -0.25 -8.52
N ASN A 91 -4.56 0.57 -9.58
CA ASN A 91 -4.90 0.17 -10.95
C ASN A 91 -3.78 0.54 -11.95
N GLN A 92 -2.55 0.70 -11.49
CA GLN A 92 -1.42 1.09 -12.36
C GLN A 92 -0.87 -0.11 -13.12
N ASN A 93 -0.38 0.17 -14.34
CA ASN A 93 0.29 -0.77 -15.22
C ASN A 93 1.72 -0.28 -15.48
N PRO A 94 2.77 -1.10 -15.29
CA PRO A 94 4.16 -0.67 -15.47
C PRO A 94 4.54 -0.41 -16.93
N GLN A 95 3.70 -0.77 -17.90
CA GLN A 95 4.02 -0.68 -19.33
C GLN A 95 3.21 0.39 -20.08
N THR A 96 2.12 0.88 -19.48
CA THR A 96 1.23 1.85 -20.13
C THR A 96 0.29 2.52 -19.14
N PHE A 97 -0.49 3.47 -19.63
CA PHE A 97 -1.63 4.04 -18.93
C PHE A 97 -2.72 4.45 -19.94
N ASN A 98 -3.96 4.52 -19.47
CA ASN A 98 -5.11 4.96 -20.26
C ASN A 98 -6.10 5.80 -19.44
N THR A 99 -5.73 6.15 -18.21
CA THR A 99 -6.51 7.05 -17.36
C THR A 99 -5.60 7.86 -16.43
N PHE A 100 -6.05 9.07 -16.07
CA PHE A 100 -5.46 9.87 -14.99
C PHE A 100 -6.18 9.67 -13.65
N ASN A 101 -7.23 8.86 -13.60
CA ASN A 101 -7.90 8.54 -12.35
C ASN A 101 -7.26 7.30 -11.70
N THR A 102 -6.38 7.52 -10.73
CA THR A 102 -5.72 6.46 -9.96
C THR A 102 -6.57 5.93 -8.79
N PHE A 103 -7.72 6.53 -8.52
CA PHE A 103 -8.54 6.25 -7.35
C PHE A 103 -9.68 5.27 -7.60
N ILE A 104 -9.81 4.74 -8.81
CA ILE A 104 -10.85 3.77 -9.21
C ILE A 104 -10.22 2.43 -9.62
N LEU A 105 -11.05 1.39 -9.80
CA LEU A 105 -10.56 0.09 -10.28
C LEU A 105 -10.43 0.02 -11.81
N ALA A 106 -11.18 0.84 -12.54
CA ALA A 106 -11.21 0.79 -13.99
C ALA A 106 -10.01 1.49 -14.63
N GLY A 107 -9.48 0.88 -15.69
CA GLY A 107 -8.36 1.42 -16.46
C GLY A 107 -6.98 1.12 -15.88
N ASP A 108 -5.95 1.52 -16.63
CA ASP A 108 -4.55 1.54 -16.22
C ASP A 108 -4.17 2.99 -15.90
N ALA A 109 -4.01 3.33 -14.63
CA ALA A 109 -3.74 4.69 -14.22
C ALA A 109 -2.30 5.12 -14.51
N ALA A 110 -2.12 6.39 -14.85
CA ALA A 110 -0.80 7.00 -14.91
C ALA A 110 -0.14 6.95 -13.52
N PRO A 111 1.12 6.51 -13.41
CA PRO A 111 1.84 6.47 -12.13
C PRO A 111 2.16 7.88 -11.64
N MET A 112 2.28 8.05 -10.32
CA MET A 112 2.59 9.33 -9.65
C MET A 112 1.49 10.40 -9.74
N MET A 113 0.26 10.05 -10.13
CA MET A 113 -0.87 11.00 -10.13
C MET A 113 -1.15 11.59 -8.75
N GLU A 114 -0.81 10.88 -7.69
CA GLU A 114 -0.93 11.34 -6.30
C GLU A 114 -0.16 12.64 -6.05
N THR A 115 0.91 12.91 -6.77
CA THR A 115 1.68 14.16 -6.65
C THR A 115 0.93 15.41 -7.14
N CYS A 116 -0.17 15.21 -7.84
CA CYS A 116 -1.04 16.30 -8.31
C CYS A 116 -2.06 16.75 -7.27
N PHE A 117 -2.28 16.00 -6.19
CA PHE A 117 -3.32 16.27 -5.21
C PHE A 117 -2.75 16.58 -3.84
N ASP A 118 -3.30 17.60 -3.19
CA ASP A 118 -3.04 17.84 -1.78
C ASP A 118 -3.84 16.90 -0.89
N THR A 119 -3.41 16.79 0.36
CA THR A 119 -4.04 16.02 1.43
C THR A 119 -4.25 16.91 2.65
N LEU A 120 -5.09 16.51 3.60
CA LEU A 120 -5.20 17.27 4.86
C LEU A 120 -3.84 17.35 5.57
N MET A 121 -3.14 16.22 5.66
CA MET A 121 -1.85 16.10 6.32
C MET A 121 -0.90 15.22 5.53
N VAL A 122 0.40 15.44 5.67
CA VAL A 122 1.49 14.72 4.98
C VAL A 122 2.21 13.80 5.95
N ARG A 123 2.50 12.58 5.51
CA ARG A 123 3.28 11.60 6.28
C ARG A 123 4.74 12.02 6.37
N GLN A 124 5.30 11.94 7.56
CA GLN A 124 6.74 12.04 7.80
C GLN A 124 7.37 10.64 7.61
N LEU A 125 8.39 10.52 6.73
CA LEU A 125 8.92 9.21 6.33
C LEU A 125 9.77 8.53 7.40
N GLU A 126 10.45 9.29 8.26
CA GLU A 126 11.23 8.76 9.38
C GLU A 126 10.40 8.56 10.66
N GLU A 127 9.14 8.98 10.64
CA GLU A 127 8.14 8.78 11.69
C GLU A 127 6.87 8.20 11.05
N PRO A 128 6.88 6.91 10.68
CA PRO A 128 5.88 6.31 9.78
C PRO A 128 4.46 6.24 10.35
N ASP A 129 4.29 6.44 11.63
CA ASP A 129 3.02 6.52 12.34
C ASP A 129 2.44 7.94 12.46
N ALA A 130 3.17 8.98 12.01
CA ALA A 130 2.79 10.38 12.14
C ALA A 130 2.52 11.07 10.80
N VAL A 131 1.61 12.05 10.86
CA VAL A 131 1.28 12.98 9.77
C VAL A 131 1.25 14.41 10.30
N TYR A 132 1.68 15.37 9.47
CA TYR A 132 1.81 16.78 9.79
C TYR A 132 0.99 17.66 8.84
N GLY A 133 0.50 18.78 9.33
CA GLY A 133 -0.47 19.61 8.63
C GLY A 133 -0.01 20.17 7.28
N LEU A 134 -0.81 19.91 6.22
CA LEU A 134 -0.69 20.52 4.90
C LEU A 134 -1.91 21.43 4.64
N VAL A 135 -3.00 20.91 4.07
CA VAL A 135 -4.25 21.67 3.88
C VAL A 135 -4.88 21.99 5.22
N ALA A 136 -4.89 21.05 6.17
CA ALA A 136 -5.21 21.34 7.56
C ALA A 136 -3.96 21.92 8.25
N GLU A 137 -4.05 23.10 8.81
CA GLU A 137 -2.97 23.66 9.63
C GLU A 137 -2.92 22.99 11.01
N SER A 138 -4.06 22.52 11.50
CA SER A 138 -4.17 21.84 12.78
C SER A 138 -5.37 20.89 12.82
N VAL A 139 -5.39 20.04 13.85
CA VAL A 139 -6.47 19.13 14.16
C VAL A 139 -6.76 19.13 15.66
N SER A 140 -8.03 19.21 16.02
CA SER A 140 -8.50 18.99 17.39
C SER A 140 -9.10 17.59 17.49
N VAL A 141 -8.79 16.88 18.57
CA VAL A 141 -9.19 15.48 18.77
C VAL A 141 -10.09 15.42 20.01
N SER A 142 -11.19 14.68 19.93
CA SER A 142 -12.08 14.44 21.07
C SER A 142 -11.41 13.61 22.15
N ASP A 143 -11.89 13.70 23.39
CA ASP A 143 -11.34 12.98 24.56
C ASP A 143 -11.35 11.44 24.37
N ASP A 144 -12.28 10.90 23.58
CA ASP A 144 -12.38 9.48 23.24
C ASP A 144 -11.57 9.07 21.99
N GLU A 145 -10.85 10.03 21.39
CA GLU A 145 -10.06 9.86 20.18
C GLU A 145 -10.84 9.31 18.95
N LYS A 146 -12.13 9.61 18.87
CA LYS A 146 -12.99 9.16 17.76
C LYS A 146 -13.46 10.27 16.84
N VAL A 147 -13.38 11.53 17.26
CA VAL A 147 -13.80 12.68 16.47
C VAL A 147 -12.63 13.63 16.25
N PHE A 148 -12.42 14.02 15.01
CA PHE A 148 -11.28 14.80 14.53
C PHE A 148 -11.81 16.05 13.80
N ALA A 149 -11.58 17.22 14.36
CA ALA A 149 -11.88 18.50 13.72
C ALA A 149 -10.62 19.04 13.04
N PHE A 150 -10.59 19.05 11.71
CA PHE A 150 -9.48 19.58 10.92
C PHE A 150 -9.77 21.04 10.58
N HIS A 151 -8.82 21.93 10.92
CA HIS A 151 -8.88 23.37 10.66
C HIS A 151 -8.03 23.65 9.42
N LEU A 152 -8.67 24.07 8.33
CA LEU A 152 -8.04 24.23 7.02
C LEU A 152 -7.37 25.61 6.90
N ARG A 153 -6.30 25.67 6.12
CA ARG A 153 -5.64 26.92 5.76
C ARG A 153 -6.47 27.70 4.75
N PRO A 154 -6.78 28.98 5.00
CA PRO A 154 -7.57 29.79 4.06
C PRO A 154 -6.85 30.07 2.74
N GLU A 155 -5.52 29.94 2.69
CA GLU A 155 -4.72 30.10 1.46
C GLU A 155 -4.73 28.85 0.55
N ALA A 156 -5.25 27.71 1.02
CA ALA A 156 -5.33 26.49 0.23
C ALA A 156 -6.23 26.66 -1.00
N ARG A 157 -5.73 26.29 -2.18
CA ARG A 157 -6.47 26.48 -3.44
C ARG A 157 -6.12 25.44 -4.50
N PHE A 158 -7.05 25.25 -5.40
CA PHE A 158 -6.85 24.46 -6.62
C PHE A 158 -6.01 25.22 -7.67
N HIS A 159 -5.58 24.52 -8.72
CA HIS A 159 -4.73 25.09 -9.77
C HIS A 159 -5.42 26.16 -10.63
N ASP A 160 -6.74 26.21 -10.62
CA ASP A 160 -7.52 27.29 -11.27
C ASP A 160 -7.68 28.53 -10.37
N GLY A 161 -7.16 28.48 -9.15
CA GLY A 161 -7.25 29.56 -8.17
C GLY A 161 -8.49 29.50 -7.27
N ALA A 162 -9.42 28.55 -7.49
CA ALA A 162 -10.56 28.36 -6.59
C ALA A 162 -10.11 27.94 -5.18
N PRO A 163 -10.74 28.44 -4.11
CA PRO A 163 -10.40 28.04 -2.75
C PRO A 163 -10.69 26.55 -2.55
N LEU A 164 -9.83 25.86 -1.78
CA LEU A 164 -10.04 24.51 -1.33
C LEU A 164 -10.72 24.59 0.05
N THR A 165 -11.91 24.00 0.19
CA THR A 165 -12.76 24.15 1.36
C THR A 165 -13.08 22.83 2.04
N ALA A 166 -13.68 22.92 3.23
CA ALA A 166 -14.19 21.75 3.97
C ALA A 166 -15.25 20.95 3.17
N GLU A 167 -15.99 21.60 2.26
CA GLU A 167 -16.91 20.92 1.33
C GLU A 167 -16.18 20.00 0.35
N ASP A 168 -15.01 20.43 -0.15
CA ASP A 168 -14.18 19.58 -1.03
C ASP A 168 -13.62 18.38 -0.29
N VAL A 169 -13.21 18.55 0.96
CA VAL A 169 -12.76 17.46 1.83
C VAL A 169 -13.87 16.45 2.09
N ALA A 170 -15.05 16.93 2.50
CA ALA A 170 -16.20 16.06 2.75
C ALA A 170 -16.63 15.30 1.48
N PHE A 171 -16.70 16.02 0.36
CA PHE A 171 -16.96 15.42 -0.95
C PHE A 171 -15.94 14.32 -1.32
N SER A 172 -14.65 14.58 -1.08
CA SER A 172 -13.57 13.66 -1.39
C SER A 172 -13.70 12.37 -0.60
N LEU A 173 -13.81 12.47 0.72
CA LEU A 173 -13.94 11.31 1.59
C LEU A 173 -15.18 10.48 1.26
N GLU A 174 -16.32 11.12 1.00
CA GLU A 174 -17.55 10.42 0.61
C GLU A 174 -17.45 9.77 -0.78
N THR A 175 -16.86 10.46 -1.76
CA THR A 175 -16.65 9.93 -3.11
C THR A 175 -15.71 8.74 -3.10
N LEU A 176 -14.56 8.84 -2.43
CA LEU A 176 -13.60 7.75 -2.30
C LEU A 176 -14.19 6.56 -1.52
N ARG A 177 -14.99 6.83 -0.48
CA ARG A 177 -15.66 5.81 0.33
C ARG A 177 -16.70 5.02 -0.46
N THR A 178 -17.43 5.66 -1.37
CA THR A 178 -18.57 5.06 -2.08
C THR A 178 -18.22 4.60 -3.48
N LYS A 179 -17.38 5.33 -4.20
CA LYS A 179 -17.07 5.14 -5.62
C LYS A 179 -15.60 4.81 -5.90
N GLY A 180 -14.71 4.93 -4.91
CA GLY A 180 -13.28 4.69 -5.05
C GLY A 180 -12.91 3.23 -5.24
N HIS A 181 -11.61 2.98 -5.43
CA HIS A 181 -11.05 1.63 -5.46
C HIS A 181 -11.47 0.81 -4.23
N PRO A 182 -11.72 -0.51 -4.35
CA PRO A 182 -12.15 -1.34 -3.22
C PRO A 182 -11.31 -1.19 -1.94
N THR A 183 -9.99 -1.02 -2.06
CA THR A 183 -9.09 -0.79 -0.92
C THR A 183 -9.40 0.54 -0.22
N LEU A 184 -9.61 1.63 -0.97
CA LEU A 184 -9.99 2.94 -0.40
C LEU A 184 -11.35 2.86 0.29
N ARG A 185 -12.32 2.20 -0.36
CA ARG A 185 -13.66 1.99 0.21
C ARG A 185 -13.59 1.20 1.52
N GLN A 186 -12.73 0.17 1.59
CA GLN A 186 -12.54 -0.62 2.80
C GLN A 186 -11.96 0.23 3.93
N ILE A 187 -10.92 1.01 3.67
CA ILE A 187 -10.30 1.91 4.65
C ILE A 187 -11.33 2.95 5.14
N LEU A 188 -11.96 3.65 4.21
CA LEU A 188 -12.89 4.74 4.52
C LEU A 188 -14.25 4.25 5.04
N SER A 189 -14.54 2.95 4.98
CA SER A 189 -15.74 2.36 5.62
C SER A 189 -15.74 2.49 7.14
N TRP A 190 -14.60 2.80 7.75
CA TRP A 190 -14.46 3.06 9.17
C TRP A 190 -14.83 4.49 9.59
N ILE A 191 -15.06 5.38 8.63
CA ILE A 191 -15.67 6.68 8.89
C ILE A 191 -17.16 6.47 9.22
N ASP A 192 -17.60 7.06 10.30
CA ASP A 192 -19.01 7.11 10.69
C ASP A 192 -19.71 8.28 10.00
N SER A 193 -19.19 9.49 10.18
CA SER A 193 -19.72 10.69 9.55
C SER A 193 -18.62 11.71 9.19
N VAL A 194 -18.91 12.56 8.21
CA VAL A 194 -18.12 13.74 7.87
C VAL A 194 -19.08 14.93 7.86
N THR A 195 -18.76 15.95 8.65
CA THR A 195 -19.59 17.15 8.81
C THR A 195 -18.78 18.39 8.50
N VAL A 196 -19.33 19.29 7.72
CA VAL A 196 -18.77 20.63 7.47
C VAL A 196 -19.38 21.59 8.48
N GLU A 197 -18.56 22.18 9.35
CA GLU A 197 -19.01 23.19 10.32
C GLU A 197 -19.02 24.60 9.69
N ASP A 198 -17.96 24.90 8.96
CA ASP A 198 -17.78 26.14 8.19
C ASP A 198 -16.82 25.87 7.00
N PRO A 199 -16.53 26.84 6.12
CA PRO A 199 -15.66 26.62 4.97
C PRO A 199 -14.23 26.15 5.31
N GLU A 200 -13.76 26.41 6.52
CA GLU A 200 -12.40 26.11 6.98
C GLU A 200 -12.37 24.96 8.01
N THR A 201 -13.53 24.40 8.41
CA THR A 201 -13.59 23.35 9.44
C THR A 201 -14.38 22.14 8.98
N VAL A 202 -13.71 20.99 8.91
CA VAL A 202 -14.34 19.70 8.64
C VAL A 202 -14.13 18.75 9.82
N VAL A 203 -15.22 18.13 10.27
CA VAL A 203 -15.23 17.17 11.38
C VAL A 203 -15.43 15.76 10.84
N VAL A 204 -14.51 14.87 11.16
CA VAL A 204 -14.56 13.44 10.79
C VAL A 204 -14.75 12.62 12.06
N ALA A 205 -15.86 11.90 12.14
CA ALA A 205 -16.10 10.93 13.20
C ALA A 205 -15.78 9.52 12.73
N MET A 206 -15.04 8.78 13.54
CA MET A 206 -14.68 7.39 13.29
C MET A 206 -15.61 6.45 14.05
N LYS A 207 -15.88 5.26 13.50
CA LYS A 207 -16.63 4.22 14.20
C LYS A 207 -15.89 3.78 15.47
N ALA A 208 -16.64 3.42 16.52
CA ALA A 208 -16.08 3.06 17.83
C ALA A 208 -14.98 1.98 17.77
N ALA A 209 -15.13 0.98 16.88
CA ALA A 209 -14.14 -0.09 16.67
C ALA A 209 -13.00 0.27 15.69
N ALA A 210 -12.90 1.53 15.25
CA ALA A 210 -11.84 1.97 14.35
C ALA A 210 -10.47 1.95 15.06
N SER A 211 -9.45 1.46 14.35
CA SER A 211 -8.08 1.47 14.83
C SER A 211 -7.49 2.89 14.81
N ASN A 212 -6.62 3.21 15.75
CA ASN A 212 -5.90 4.49 15.82
C ASN A 212 -4.99 4.77 14.60
N ARG A 213 -4.70 3.76 13.78
CA ARG A 213 -3.99 3.93 12.50
C ARG A 213 -4.83 4.59 11.41
N LEU A 214 -6.15 4.58 11.55
CA LEU A 214 -7.05 5.07 10.50
C LEU A 214 -7.09 6.60 10.40
N PRO A 215 -7.13 7.39 11.49
CA PRO A 215 -7.17 8.85 11.38
C PRO A 215 -6.00 9.45 10.60
N PRO A 216 -4.72 9.11 10.83
CA PRO A 216 -3.61 9.55 9.98
C PRO A 216 -3.75 9.11 8.52
N THR A 217 -4.29 7.90 8.28
CA THR A 217 -4.53 7.41 6.93
C THR A 217 -5.65 8.20 6.22
N VAL A 218 -6.73 8.53 6.94
CA VAL A 218 -7.81 9.39 6.42
C VAL A 218 -7.30 10.80 6.12
N ALA A 219 -6.47 11.36 7.00
CA ALA A 219 -5.86 12.68 6.80
C ALA A 219 -4.90 12.73 5.59
N SER A 220 -4.40 11.58 5.14
CA SER A 220 -3.54 11.45 3.95
C SER A 220 -4.31 11.13 2.66
N MET A 221 -5.65 11.17 2.67
CA MET A 221 -6.44 10.96 1.45
C MET A 221 -6.38 12.19 0.53
N PRO A 222 -6.38 11.99 -0.80
CA PRO A 222 -6.34 13.10 -1.75
C PRO A 222 -7.63 13.93 -1.68
N ILE A 223 -7.50 15.24 -1.79
CA ILE A 223 -8.62 16.17 -1.84
C ILE A 223 -8.97 16.44 -3.31
N LEU A 224 -10.22 16.18 -3.65
CA LEU A 224 -10.80 16.30 -4.99
C LEU A 224 -11.65 17.58 -5.07
N SER A 225 -11.64 18.27 -6.19
CA SER A 225 -12.54 19.42 -6.40
C SER A 225 -13.98 18.95 -6.59
N LYS A 226 -14.86 19.32 -5.66
CA LYS A 226 -16.29 19.07 -5.75
C LYS A 226 -16.87 19.68 -7.03
N ALA A 227 -16.54 20.93 -7.31
CA ALA A 227 -17.03 21.65 -8.47
C ALA A 227 -16.61 20.97 -9.80
N TYR A 228 -15.41 20.43 -9.90
CA TYR A 228 -14.97 19.68 -11.07
C TYR A 228 -15.80 18.41 -11.27
N TYR A 229 -15.99 17.62 -10.20
CA TYR A 229 -16.71 16.35 -10.30
C TYR A 229 -18.23 16.47 -10.29
N GLU A 230 -18.81 17.64 -10.12
CA GLU A 230 -20.21 17.92 -10.43
C GLU A 230 -20.52 17.82 -11.93
N THR A 231 -19.52 18.07 -12.79
CA THR A 231 -19.62 18.03 -14.24
C THR A 231 -18.87 16.86 -14.89
N HIS A 232 -18.05 16.14 -14.12
CA HIS A 232 -17.24 15.01 -14.59
C HIS A 232 -17.54 13.76 -13.74
N ASP A 233 -17.80 12.64 -14.42
CA ASP A 233 -18.05 11.38 -13.71
C ASP A 233 -16.77 10.81 -13.09
N PHE A 234 -16.72 10.76 -11.75
CA PHE A 234 -15.58 10.23 -11.01
C PHE A 234 -15.25 8.77 -11.37
N GLN A 235 -16.23 7.94 -11.72
CA GLN A 235 -16.01 6.52 -12.04
C GLN A 235 -15.54 6.27 -13.48
N ARG A 236 -15.50 7.32 -14.30
CA ARG A 236 -15.05 7.20 -15.68
C ARG A 236 -13.53 7.11 -15.77
N SER A 237 -13.04 6.09 -16.46
CA SER A 237 -11.67 6.01 -16.92
C SER A 237 -11.49 6.97 -18.12
N SER A 238 -10.69 8.01 -17.96
CA SER A 238 -10.42 9.00 -19.01
C SER A 238 -9.02 9.58 -18.91
N LEU A 239 -8.57 10.22 -19.98
CA LEU A 239 -7.36 11.03 -20.04
C LEU A 239 -7.67 12.55 -19.93
N ASP A 240 -8.86 12.90 -19.45
CA ASP A 240 -9.16 14.27 -19.03
C ASP A 240 -8.33 14.58 -17.78
N VAL A 241 -7.54 15.64 -17.83
CA VAL A 241 -6.70 16.03 -16.68
C VAL A 241 -7.59 16.57 -15.57
N PRO A 242 -7.62 15.94 -14.38
CA PRO A 242 -8.47 16.42 -13.31
C PRO A 242 -7.98 17.75 -12.75
N LEU A 243 -8.90 18.61 -12.33
CA LEU A 243 -8.56 19.79 -11.53
C LEU A 243 -7.98 19.29 -10.18
N SER A 244 -6.77 19.72 -9.87
CA SER A 244 -6.02 19.30 -8.71
C SER A 244 -5.37 20.49 -8.00
N SER A 245 -4.69 20.26 -6.88
CA SER A 245 -4.21 21.32 -5.97
C SER A 245 -2.75 21.16 -5.57
N GLY A 246 -2.11 20.02 -5.89
CA GLY A 246 -0.78 19.65 -5.41
C GLY A 246 0.38 20.35 -6.11
N PRO A 247 1.63 20.01 -5.73
CA PRO A 247 2.83 20.66 -6.24
C PRO A 247 3.12 20.40 -7.73
N TYR A 248 2.46 19.42 -8.33
CA TYR A 248 2.58 19.09 -9.75
C TYR A 248 1.22 19.04 -10.44
N THR A 249 1.21 19.24 -11.75
CA THR A 249 0.08 19.03 -12.64
C THR A 249 0.51 18.18 -13.84
N VAL A 250 -0.45 17.51 -14.50
CA VAL A 250 -0.16 16.72 -15.70
C VAL A 250 0.28 17.66 -16.84
N GLY A 251 1.44 17.37 -17.42
CA GLY A 251 2.01 18.06 -18.57
C GLY A 251 1.79 17.29 -19.87
N ARG A 252 2.86 17.16 -20.67
CA ARG A 252 2.83 16.39 -21.92
C ARG A 252 2.75 14.89 -21.63
N TYR A 253 2.07 14.15 -22.47
CA TYR A 253 2.02 12.71 -22.37
C TYR A 253 1.82 12.03 -23.73
N GLU A 254 2.21 10.78 -23.80
CA GLU A 254 1.91 9.87 -24.92
C GLU A 254 1.68 8.48 -24.32
N THR A 255 0.45 7.98 -24.47
CA THR A 255 0.04 6.68 -23.90
C THR A 255 0.98 5.55 -24.34
N GLY A 256 1.43 4.75 -23.36
CA GLY A 256 2.39 3.67 -23.60
C GLY A 256 3.84 4.12 -23.82
N ARG A 257 4.13 5.41 -23.75
CA ARG A 257 5.50 5.94 -23.87
C ARG A 257 5.95 6.75 -22.68
N PHE A 258 5.20 7.79 -22.30
CA PHE A 258 5.57 8.64 -21.18
C PHE A 258 4.40 9.47 -20.66
N VAL A 259 4.52 9.92 -19.42
CA VAL A 259 3.74 11.01 -18.84
C VAL A 259 4.69 11.97 -18.13
N GLU A 260 4.45 13.28 -18.28
CA GLU A 260 5.18 14.35 -17.59
C GLU A 260 4.30 15.02 -16.56
N TYR A 261 4.89 15.33 -15.42
CA TYR A 261 4.31 16.15 -14.38
C TYR A 261 5.12 17.46 -14.32
N GLN A 262 4.43 18.59 -14.44
CA GLN A 262 5.05 19.92 -14.41
C GLN A 262 4.85 20.52 -13.04
N ARG A 263 5.92 21.05 -12.46
CA ARG A 263 5.86 21.72 -11.18
C ARG A 263 5.04 23.01 -11.28
N VAL A 264 4.13 23.20 -10.34
CA VAL A 264 3.34 24.42 -10.19
C VAL A 264 4.20 25.43 -9.42
N ALA A 265 4.73 26.43 -10.12
CA ALA A 265 5.73 27.35 -9.55
C ALA A 265 5.18 28.23 -8.41
N ASP A 266 3.90 28.54 -8.47
CA ASP A 266 3.15 29.34 -7.48
C ASP A 266 2.21 28.49 -6.63
N TRP A 267 2.50 27.18 -6.50
CA TRP A 267 1.75 26.31 -5.62
C TRP A 267 1.65 26.92 -4.21
N TRP A 268 0.45 27.00 -3.67
CA TRP A 268 0.14 27.70 -2.44
C TRP A 268 0.93 27.16 -1.23
N GLY A 269 1.15 25.84 -1.18
CA GLY A 269 1.80 25.14 -0.06
C GLY A 269 3.31 25.09 -0.09
N LYS A 270 3.99 25.68 -1.10
CA LYS A 270 5.44 25.51 -1.37
C LYS A 270 6.39 25.89 -0.24
N ASP A 271 5.99 26.86 0.57
CA ASP A 271 6.80 27.40 1.65
C ASP A 271 6.47 26.83 3.05
N LEU A 272 5.48 25.93 3.11
CA LEU A 272 5.10 25.27 4.37
C LEU A 272 6.22 24.32 4.83
N PRO A 273 6.40 24.13 6.16
CA PRO A 273 7.42 23.23 6.69
C PRO A 273 7.41 21.83 6.11
N VAL A 274 6.23 21.25 5.90
CA VAL A 274 6.03 19.92 5.30
C VAL A 274 6.41 19.85 3.82
N SER A 275 6.57 20.99 3.14
CA SER A 275 6.79 21.09 1.69
C SER A 275 8.19 21.56 1.33
N ARG A 276 8.90 22.23 2.24
CA ARG A 276 10.27 22.71 2.00
C ARG A 276 11.19 21.55 1.67
N GLY A 277 12.06 21.73 0.65
CA GLY A 277 12.97 20.68 0.18
C GLY A 277 12.32 19.64 -0.73
N HIS A 278 11.02 19.68 -0.93
CA HIS A 278 10.27 18.82 -1.86
C HIS A 278 9.99 19.51 -3.21
N ALA A 279 9.45 18.77 -4.18
CA ALA A 279 9.08 19.25 -5.50
C ALA A 279 10.21 20.07 -6.18
N ASN A 280 11.42 19.51 -6.22
CA ASN A 280 12.62 20.23 -6.69
C ASN A 280 12.72 20.31 -8.21
N PHE A 281 12.21 19.33 -8.95
CA PHE A 281 12.31 19.29 -10.42
C PHE A 281 11.17 20.06 -11.07
N ASP A 282 11.47 20.81 -12.15
CA ASP A 282 10.44 21.47 -12.96
C ASP A 282 9.57 20.47 -13.69
N VAL A 283 10.19 19.33 -14.09
CA VAL A 283 9.50 18.24 -14.80
C VAL A 283 9.89 16.91 -14.18
N VAL A 284 8.90 16.13 -13.79
CA VAL A 284 9.06 14.70 -13.49
C VAL A 284 8.47 13.92 -14.67
N ARG A 285 9.30 13.15 -15.36
CA ARG A 285 8.89 12.40 -16.54
C ARG A 285 9.02 10.90 -16.29
N VAL A 286 7.90 10.20 -16.34
CA VAL A 286 7.84 8.75 -16.22
C VAL A 286 7.82 8.15 -17.62
N GLU A 287 8.81 7.32 -17.93
CA GLU A 287 8.98 6.62 -19.20
C GLU A 287 8.56 5.16 -19.07
N PHE A 288 7.79 4.67 -20.02
CA PHE A 288 7.33 3.28 -20.06
C PHE A 288 8.22 2.43 -20.96
N PHE A 289 8.60 1.28 -20.49
CA PHE A 289 9.41 0.30 -21.24
C PHE A 289 8.76 -1.07 -21.18
N ARG A 290 8.98 -1.87 -22.20
CA ARG A 290 8.45 -3.23 -22.30
C ARG A 290 8.90 -4.12 -21.13
N ASP A 291 10.17 -3.96 -20.72
CA ASP A 291 10.76 -4.75 -19.65
C ASP A 291 11.88 -3.96 -18.94
N ARG A 292 12.30 -4.48 -17.78
CA ARG A 292 13.32 -3.86 -16.94
C ARG A 292 14.69 -3.78 -17.58
N GLN A 293 15.05 -4.72 -18.48
CA GLN A 293 16.35 -4.74 -19.16
C GLN A 293 16.43 -3.61 -20.18
N ILE A 294 15.36 -3.38 -20.94
CA ILE A 294 15.30 -2.23 -21.87
C ILE A 294 15.37 -0.92 -21.10
N ALA A 295 14.69 -0.83 -19.96
CA ALA A 295 14.78 0.36 -19.08
C ALA A 295 16.21 0.58 -18.54
N PHE A 296 16.94 -0.49 -18.22
CA PHE A 296 18.35 -0.40 -17.82
C PHE A 296 19.22 0.11 -18.98
N GLN A 297 19.00 -0.34 -20.21
CA GLN A 297 19.70 0.18 -21.39
C GLN A 297 19.37 1.66 -21.63
N ALA A 298 18.17 2.12 -21.29
CA ALA A 298 17.82 3.54 -21.37
C ALA A 298 18.58 4.39 -20.34
N LEU A 299 18.85 3.86 -19.14
CA LEU A 299 19.72 4.50 -18.15
C LEU A 299 21.16 4.60 -18.67
N THR A 300 21.72 3.50 -19.20
CA THR A 300 23.11 3.51 -19.72
C THR A 300 23.32 4.50 -20.88
N LYS A 301 22.25 4.82 -21.61
CA LYS A 301 22.25 5.83 -22.69
C LYS A 301 21.94 7.24 -22.23
N GLY A 302 21.63 7.45 -20.93
CA GLY A 302 21.25 8.75 -20.39
C GLY A 302 19.84 9.23 -20.76
N THR A 303 18.99 8.35 -21.30
CA THR A 303 17.55 8.64 -21.51
C THR A 303 16.84 8.77 -20.15
N LEU A 304 17.15 7.88 -19.21
CA LEU A 304 16.78 8.01 -17.80
C LEU A 304 17.95 8.65 -17.03
N ASN A 305 17.64 9.41 -15.99
CA ASN A 305 18.62 10.00 -15.08
C ASN A 305 18.36 9.68 -13.60
N PHE A 306 17.32 8.88 -13.32
CA PHE A 306 17.07 8.28 -12.01
C PHE A 306 16.51 6.88 -12.20
N ARG A 307 16.95 5.96 -11.36
CA ARG A 307 16.43 4.58 -11.35
C ARG A 307 16.59 3.96 -9.98
N GLU A 308 15.50 3.46 -9.44
CA GLU A 308 15.49 2.50 -8.35
C GLU A 308 15.76 1.10 -8.91
N GLU A 309 16.76 0.40 -8.37
CA GLU A 309 17.10 -0.94 -8.85
C GLU A 309 16.56 -2.01 -7.92
N PHE A 310 15.59 -2.75 -8.40
CA PHE A 310 14.93 -3.83 -7.65
C PHE A 310 15.53 -5.23 -7.92
N THR A 311 16.55 -5.32 -8.76
CA THR A 311 17.15 -6.60 -9.16
C THR A 311 18.57 -6.69 -8.61
N SER A 312 18.77 -7.47 -7.55
CA SER A 312 20.08 -7.66 -6.90
C SER A 312 21.18 -8.09 -7.87
N LYS A 313 20.84 -8.94 -8.88
CA LYS A 313 21.80 -9.30 -9.94
C LYS A 313 22.25 -8.07 -10.71
N THR A 314 21.34 -7.27 -11.24
CA THR A 314 21.66 -6.05 -12.00
C THR A 314 22.48 -5.09 -11.15
N TRP A 315 22.05 -4.86 -9.89
CA TRP A 315 22.77 -4.04 -8.93
C TRP A 315 24.22 -4.49 -8.71
N ALA A 316 24.43 -5.80 -8.55
CA ALA A 316 25.75 -6.36 -8.29
C ALA A 316 26.67 -6.43 -9.51
N THR A 317 26.12 -6.66 -10.72
CA THR A 317 26.94 -7.07 -11.87
C THR A 317 26.87 -6.18 -13.10
N GLU A 318 25.88 -5.27 -13.22
CA GLU A 318 25.67 -4.53 -14.47
C GLU A 318 25.99 -3.00 -14.35
N TYR A 319 26.15 -2.47 -13.14
CA TYR A 319 26.54 -1.07 -12.92
C TYR A 319 28.06 -0.88 -13.01
N ASN A 320 28.64 -1.26 -14.15
CA ASN A 320 30.06 -1.18 -14.48
C ASN A 320 30.31 -0.55 -15.87
N PHE A 321 29.37 0.27 -16.35
CA PHE A 321 29.49 0.96 -17.62
C PHE A 321 30.20 2.32 -17.46
N PRO A 322 30.73 2.92 -18.57
CA PRO A 322 31.61 4.09 -18.49
C PRO A 322 31.09 5.26 -17.69
N ALA A 323 29.78 5.52 -17.71
CA ALA A 323 29.19 6.64 -16.95
C ALA A 323 29.20 6.41 -15.42
N VAL A 324 29.29 5.16 -14.96
CA VAL A 324 29.51 4.84 -13.54
C VAL A 324 31.00 4.99 -13.19
N GLU A 325 31.88 4.53 -14.08
CA GLU A 325 33.35 4.60 -13.89
C GLU A 325 33.85 6.04 -13.83
N ASP A 326 33.26 6.93 -14.63
CA ASP A 326 33.65 8.35 -14.68
C ASP A 326 32.82 9.26 -13.75
N GLY A 327 31.90 8.68 -12.95
CA GLY A 327 31.12 9.38 -11.93
C GLY A 327 29.93 10.18 -12.44
N ARG A 328 29.56 10.10 -13.72
CA ARG A 328 28.32 10.70 -14.25
C ARG A 328 27.06 9.98 -13.78
N VAL A 329 27.18 8.70 -13.42
CA VAL A 329 26.13 7.91 -12.75
C VAL A 329 26.66 7.50 -11.40
N VAL A 330 25.97 7.91 -10.34
CA VAL A 330 26.30 7.58 -8.96
C VAL A 330 25.39 6.43 -8.50
N LYS A 331 26.00 5.36 -8.01
CA LYS A 331 25.34 4.24 -7.36
C LYS A 331 25.33 4.49 -5.85
N ALA A 332 24.13 4.57 -5.24
CA ALA A 332 23.99 4.88 -3.83
C ALA A 332 22.92 4.00 -3.18
N GLU A 333 23.09 3.71 -1.91
CA GLU A 333 22.11 3.06 -1.04
C GLU A 333 21.64 4.08 -0.01
N PHE A 334 20.34 4.14 0.20
CA PHE A 334 19.70 5.06 1.14
C PHE A 334 18.98 4.22 2.20
N PRO A 335 19.58 4.07 3.41
CA PRO A 335 18.88 3.41 4.50
C PRO A 335 17.67 4.24 4.93
N ASP A 336 16.63 3.56 5.34
CA ASP A 336 15.39 4.17 5.85
C ASP A 336 14.93 3.46 7.13
N ASN A 337 14.00 4.09 7.85
CA ASN A 337 13.38 3.56 9.06
C ASN A 337 11.95 3.03 8.80
N LEU A 338 11.60 2.80 7.55
CA LEU A 338 10.30 2.23 7.22
C LEU A 338 10.28 0.74 7.57
N PRO A 339 9.16 0.22 8.08
CA PRO A 339 9.01 -1.22 8.25
C PRO A 339 9.28 -1.94 6.93
N ALA A 340 10.16 -2.94 6.96
CA ALA A 340 10.53 -3.68 5.76
C ALA A 340 9.39 -4.58 5.29
N GLY A 341 9.18 -4.61 3.98
CA GLY A 341 8.23 -5.54 3.35
C GLY A 341 8.75 -6.99 3.40
N ALA A 342 7.83 -7.94 3.46
CA ALA A 342 8.15 -9.37 3.37
C ALA A 342 7.93 -9.87 1.94
N GLN A 343 8.95 -10.54 1.37
CA GLN A 343 8.84 -11.25 0.11
C GLN A 343 8.93 -12.74 0.33
N GLY A 344 7.99 -13.51 -0.22
CA GLY A 344 7.95 -14.96 -0.05
C GLY A 344 6.83 -15.61 -0.85
N TRP A 345 6.70 -16.92 -0.72
CA TRP A 345 5.58 -17.66 -1.28
C TRP A 345 4.47 -17.79 -0.26
N PHE A 346 3.34 -17.15 -0.53
CA PHE A 346 2.16 -17.18 0.34
C PHE A 346 1.37 -18.47 0.10
N ILE A 347 1.34 -19.34 1.11
CA ILE A 347 0.71 -20.64 1.02
C ILE A 347 -0.80 -20.50 1.23
N ASN A 348 -1.61 -21.09 0.32
CA ASN A 348 -3.05 -21.10 0.44
C ASN A 348 -3.52 -22.11 1.51
N LEU A 349 -3.70 -21.62 2.74
CA LEU A 349 -4.11 -22.43 3.90
C LEU A 349 -5.53 -23.02 3.78
N ARG A 350 -6.36 -22.56 2.83
CA ARG A 350 -7.69 -23.15 2.56
C ARG A 350 -7.59 -24.49 1.84
N ARG A 351 -6.39 -24.84 1.31
CA ARG A 351 -6.16 -26.17 0.76
C ARG A 351 -5.73 -27.12 1.87
N GLU A 352 -6.50 -28.22 2.04
CA GLU A 352 -6.30 -29.25 3.07
C GLU A 352 -4.83 -29.71 3.21
N LYS A 353 -4.16 -29.93 2.08
CA LYS A 353 -2.76 -30.35 2.04
C LYS A 353 -1.77 -29.39 2.74
N PHE A 354 -2.16 -28.16 3.00
CA PHE A 354 -1.34 -27.15 3.70
C PHE A 354 -1.88 -26.78 5.08
N ALA A 355 -2.95 -27.42 5.54
CA ALA A 355 -3.57 -27.09 6.85
C ALA A 355 -2.64 -27.40 8.02
N ASP A 356 -1.90 -28.51 7.97
CA ASP A 356 -0.98 -28.88 9.04
C ASP A 356 0.27 -27.96 9.04
N PRO A 357 0.60 -27.32 10.18
CA PRO A 357 1.77 -26.45 10.28
C PRO A 357 3.09 -27.16 10.04
N ARG A 358 3.20 -28.47 10.35
CA ARG A 358 4.40 -29.28 10.11
C ARG A 358 4.70 -29.41 8.62
N THR A 359 3.66 -29.55 7.78
CA THR A 359 3.81 -29.50 6.32
C THR A 359 4.43 -28.20 5.87
N ARG A 360 3.95 -27.04 6.39
CA ARG A 360 4.48 -25.74 6.03
C ARG A 360 5.92 -25.51 6.53
N GLN A 361 6.23 -26.00 7.72
CA GLN A 361 7.60 -25.97 8.25
C GLN A 361 8.55 -26.77 7.36
N ALA A 362 8.14 -27.95 6.91
CA ALA A 362 8.93 -28.78 5.99
C ALA A 362 9.24 -28.05 4.68
N LEU A 363 8.26 -27.34 4.10
CA LEU A 363 8.49 -26.50 2.92
C LEU A 363 9.52 -25.41 3.20
N GLY A 364 9.44 -24.75 4.36
CA GLY A 364 10.39 -23.71 4.76
C GLY A 364 11.83 -24.24 4.92
N LEU A 365 11.99 -25.48 5.42
CA LEU A 365 13.30 -26.14 5.55
C LEU A 365 13.93 -26.54 4.21
N ALA A 366 13.12 -26.79 3.19
CA ALA A 366 13.59 -27.14 1.85
C ALA A 366 14.17 -25.95 1.08
N PHE A 367 13.92 -24.71 1.52
CA PHE A 367 14.45 -23.51 0.90
C PHE A 367 15.82 -23.14 1.49
N ASP A 368 16.89 -23.36 0.73
CA ASP A 368 18.24 -22.98 1.12
C ASP A 368 18.45 -21.47 0.87
N PHE A 369 18.12 -20.66 1.89
CA PHE A 369 18.26 -19.21 1.80
C PHE A 369 19.72 -18.77 1.68
N GLN A 370 20.64 -19.36 2.45
CA GLN A 370 22.05 -18.96 2.44
C GLN A 370 22.69 -19.18 1.06
N TRP A 371 22.42 -20.32 0.42
CA TRP A 371 22.85 -20.56 -0.95
C TRP A 371 22.23 -19.58 -1.94
N THR A 372 20.91 -19.35 -1.81
CA THR A 372 20.17 -18.44 -2.68
C THR A 372 20.66 -17.01 -2.53
N ASN A 373 20.88 -16.56 -1.29
CA ASN A 373 21.39 -15.21 -1.01
C ASN A 373 22.79 -15.02 -1.58
N THR A 374 23.69 -15.96 -1.36
CA THR A 374 25.07 -15.87 -1.86
C THR A 374 25.11 -15.90 -3.39
N ASN A 375 24.42 -16.86 -4.01
CA ASN A 375 24.62 -17.16 -5.43
C ASN A 375 23.64 -16.44 -6.38
N LEU A 376 22.45 -16.09 -5.90
CA LEU A 376 21.41 -15.45 -6.73
C LEU A 376 21.14 -14.01 -6.32
N PHE A 377 21.30 -13.67 -5.06
CA PHE A 377 21.05 -12.34 -4.53
C PHE A 377 22.32 -11.55 -4.19
N TYR A 378 23.48 -12.15 -4.38
CA TYR A 378 24.79 -11.50 -4.18
C TYR A 378 25.01 -10.98 -2.76
N GLY A 379 24.43 -11.65 -1.77
CA GLY A 379 24.50 -11.24 -0.35
C GLY A 379 23.66 -10.04 0.02
N ALA A 380 22.77 -9.58 -0.86
CA ALA A 380 22.05 -8.31 -0.69
C ALA A 380 20.88 -8.36 0.32
N TYR A 381 20.48 -9.55 0.77
CA TYR A 381 19.27 -9.69 1.60
C TYR A 381 19.53 -10.40 2.92
N GLU A 382 18.68 -10.08 3.88
CA GLU A 382 18.51 -10.84 5.12
C GLU A 382 17.23 -11.68 5.03
N ARG A 383 17.22 -12.84 5.72
CA ARG A 383 16.02 -13.66 5.76
C ARG A 383 15.02 -13.07 6.74
N THR A 384 13.83 -12.74 6.25
CA THR A 384 12.74 -12.22 7.07
C THR A 384 12.42 -13.16 8.23
N SER A 385 12.41 -12.65 9.46
CA SER A 385 12.10 -13.37 10.70
C SER A 385 10.83 -12.86 11.37
N SER A 386 10.36 -11.67 11.02
CA SER A 386 9.20 -11.02 11.63
C SER A 386 8.34 -10.32 10.58
N TYR A 387 7.06 -10.16 10.89
CA TYR A 387 6.19 -9.24 10.15
C TYR A 387 6.50 -7.76 10.44
N PHE A 388 7.32 -7.49 11.44
CA PHE A 388 7.70 -6.17 11.92
C PHE A 388 9.19 -5.87 11.69
N GLU A 389 9.79 -6.45 10.64
CA GLU A 389 11.18 -6.18 10.27
C GLU A 389 11.42 -4.67 10.09
N ASN A 390 12.62 -4.21 10.51
CA ASN A 390 13.02 -2.82 10.51
C ASN A 390 12.09 -1.91 11.33
N SER A 391 11.60 -2.41 12.47
CA SER A 391 10.82 -1.60 13.43
C SER A 391 11.06 -2.07 14.87
N GLU A 392 10.78 -1.18 15.81
CA GLU A 392 10.84 -1.49 17.25
C GLU A 392 9.80 -2.53 17.71
N MET A 393 8.84 -2.87 16.87
CA MET A 393 7.83 -3.90 17.14
C MET A 393 8.34 -5.30 16.82
N LYS A 394 9.53 -5.46 16.26
CA LYS A 394 10.14 -6.77 16.02
C LYS A 394 10.51 -7.44 17.33
N ALA A 395 9.97 -8.63 17.58
CA ALA A 395 10.35 -9.43 18.74
C ALA A 395 11.78 -9.98 18.56
N GLU A 396 12.62 -9.82 19.58
CA GLU A 396 14.00 -10.33 19.62
C GLU A 396 14.28 -10.95 21.01
N GLY A 397 15.03 -12.05 21.03
CA GLY A 397 15.42 -12.73 22.26
C GLY A 397 14.24 -13.24 23.08
N MET A 398 14.36 -13.14 24.41
CA MET A 398 13.32 -13.54 25.36
C MET A 398 12.36 -12.37 25.64
N PRO A 399 11.05 -12.64 25.88
CA PRO A 399 10.13 -11.61 26.30
C PRO A 399 10.60 -10.91 27.58
N SER A 400 10.47 -9.59 27.61
CA SER A 400 10.74 -8.79 28.82
C SER A 400 9.73 -9.10 29.94
N ALA A 401 10.04 -8.67 31.16
CA ALA A 401 9.11 -8.84 32.29
C ALA A 401 7.76 -8.13 32.05
N ALA A 402 7.76 -7.00 31.35
CA ALA A 402 6.54 -6.26 30.99
C ALA A 402 5.70 -7.03 29.95
N GLU A 403 6.32 -7.59 28.93
CA GLU A 403 5.65 -8.43 27.93
C GLU A 403 5.10 -9.71 28.57
N LEU A 404 5.88 -10.38 29.45
CA LEU A 404 5.39 -11.55 30.16
C LEU A 404 4.17 -11.23 31.04
N ALA A 405 4.14 -10.07 31.69
CA ALA A 405 2.97 -9.65 32.47
C ALA A 405 1.69 -9.54 31.64
N LEU A 406 1.81 -9.15 30.36
CA LEU A 406 0.69 -9.10 29.40
C LEU A 406 0.34 -10.49 28.85
N LEU A 407 1.33 -11.36 28.65
CA LEU A 407 1.16 -12.68 28.05
C LEU A 407 0.64 -13.73 29.04
N GLU A 408 1.06 -13.69 30.32
CA GLU A 408 0.70 -14.72 31.34
C GLU A 408 -0.83 -14.93 31.48
N PRO A 409 -1.70 -13.92 31.49
CA PRO A 409 -3.15 -14.12 31.52
C PRO A 409 -3.71 -14.89 30.30
N LEU A 410 -2.94 -14.99 29.23
CA LEU A 410 -3.31 -15.68 28.00
C LEU A 410 -2.70 -17.09 27.90
N ARG A 411 -1.96 -17.55 28.91
CA ARG A 411 -1.34 -18.88 28.92
C ARG A 411 -2.40 -19.97 28.74
N GLY A 412 -2.14 -20.90 27.84
CA GLY A 412 -3.10 -21.92 27.43
C GLY A 412 -4.11 -21.48 26.37
N GLN A 413 -4.18 -20.19 26.06
CA GLN A 413 -5.00 -19.66 24.95
C GLN A 413 -4.16 -19.33 23.71
N VAL A 414 -2.87 -19.08 23.88
CA VAL A 414 -1.88 -18.83 22.83
C VAL A 414 -0.81 -19.92 22.82
N SER A 415 0.01 -19.97 21.78
CA SER A 415 1.11 -20.93 21.69
C SER A 415 2.12 -20.70 22.82
N GLU A 416 2.61 -21.79 23.45
CA GLU A 416 3.67 -21.73 24.45
C GLU A 416 4.97 -21.11 23.92
N THR A 417 5.17 -21.11 22.59
CA THR A 417 6.34 -20.50 21.96
C THR A 417 6.45 -18.99 22.16
N VAL A 418 5.34 -18.30 22.46
CA VAL A 418 5.36 -16.84 22.70
C VAL A 418 5.99 -16.47 24.05
N PHE A 419 6.14 -17.44 24.96
CA PHE A 419 6.80 -17.26 26.27
C PHE A 419 8.30 -17.57 26.24
N GLY A 420 8.80 -18.02 25.09
CA GLY A 420 10.20 -18.38 24.88
C GLY A 420 10.92 -17.38 23.99
N GLU A 421 12.08 -17.80 23.50
CA GLU A 421 12.88 -17.01 22.57
C GLU A 421 12.13 -16.73 21.26
N ALA A 422 12.25 -15.51 20.75
CA ALA A 422 11.65 -15.10 19.48
C ALA A 422 12.07 -16.06 18.37
N TRP A 423 11.12 -16.43 17.52
CA TRP A 423 11.39 -17.37 16.44
C TRP A 423 12.38 -16.78 15.43
N THR A 424 13.39 -17.58 15.08
CA THR A 424 14.33 -17.28 14.01
C THR A 424 14.24 -18.33 12.91
N PRO A 425 14.39 -17.93 11.62
CA PRO A 425 14.39 -18.88 10.54
C PRO A 425 15.62 -19.79 10.61
N PRO A 426 15.50 -21.07 10.23
CA PRO A 426 16.63 -21.99 10.23
C PRO A 426 17.72 -21.51 9.26
N VAL A 427 18.97 -21.60 9.72
CA VAL A 427 20.15 -21.28 8.92
C VAL A 427 20.61 -22.56 8.22
N SER A 428 20.69 -22.53 6.87
CA SER A 428 21.18 -23.65 6.08
C SER A 428 22.71 -23.62 5.93
N SER A 429 23.28 -24.73 5.51
CA SER A 429 24.73 -24.86 5.24
C SER A 429 25.20 -24.03 4.02
N GLY A 430 24.29 -23.48 3.22
CA GLY A 430 24.63 -22.74 2.00
C GLY A 430 25.11 -23.63 0.84
N SER A 431 24.88 -24.94 0.92
CA SER A 431 25.30 -25.91 -0.11
C SER A 431 24.35 -26.00 -1.32
N GLY A 432 23.19 -25.37 -1.26
CA GLY A 432 22.08 -25.50 -2.21
C GLY A 432 21.22 -26.75 -1.96
N THR A 433 21.70 -27.67 -1.12
CA THR A 433 21.01 -28.91 -0.74
C THR A 433 21.46 -29.31 0.66
N ASP A 434 20.87 -28.71 1.65
CA ASP A 434 21.16 -29.02 3.05
C ASP A 434 20.50 -30.35 3.43
N ARG A 435 21.31 -31.40 3.61
CA ARG A 435 20.81 -32.75 3.88
C ARG A 435 20.14 -32.89 5.22
N ASP A 436 20.59 -32.16 6.25
CA ASP A 436 20.04 -32.27 7.59
C ASP A 436 18.69 -31.54 7.67
N LEU A 437 18.57 -30.37 7.07
CA LEU A 437 17.31 -29.68 6.93
C LEU A 437 16.30 -30.47 6.09
N LEU A 438 16.73 -31.08 4.97
CA LEU A 438 15.86 -31.92 4.16
C LEU A 438 15.42 -33.20 4.90
N ARG A 439 16.29 -33.82 5.69
CA ARG A 439 15.89 -34.96 6.54
C ARG A 439 14.81 -34.53 7.56
N ARG A 440 15.04 -33.43 8.27
CA ARG A 440 14.05 -32.87 9.18
C ARG A 440 12.74 -32.52 8.50
N ALA A 441 12.79 -31.95 7.28
CA ALA A 441 11.61 -31.68 6.47
C ALA A 441 10.83 -32.96 6.14
N ASN A 442 11.54 -34.03 5.71
CA ASN A 442 10.92 -35.32 5.47
C ASN A 442 10.23 -35.89 6.73
N ASP A 443 10.90 -35.84 7.88
CA ASP A 443 10.34 -36.33 9.13
C ASP A 443 9.05 -35.58 9.50
N LEU A 444 9.05 -34.25 9.38
CA LEU A 444 7.84 -33.42 9.59
C LEU A 444 6.69 -33.77 8.64
N LEU A 445 7.01 -34.10 7.37
CA LEU A 445 5.97 -34.52 6.43
C LEU A 445 5.38 -35.89 6.80
N LEU A 446 6.21 -36.84 7.22
CA LEU A 446 5.73 -38.14 7.72
C LEU A 446 4.88 -38.00 8.98
N GLU A 447 5.31 -37.17 9.94
CA GLU A 447 4.55 -36.84 11.16
C GLU A 447 3.22 -36.13 10.84
N ALA A 448 3.16 -35.37 9.76
CA ALA A 448 1.94 -34.72 9.28
C ALA A 448 0.99 -35.68 8.55
N GLY A 449 1.35 -36.97 8.44
CA GLY A 449 0.51 -38.01 7.85
C GLY A 449 0.75 -38.27 6.36
N TRP A 450 1.78 -37.66 5.77
CA TRP A 450 2.19 -37.98 4.40
C TRP A 450 2.92 -39.32 4.39
N THR A 451 2.68 -40.13 3.36
CA THR A 451 3.35 -41.45 3.20
C THR A 451 4.01 -41.54 1.84
N ARG A 452 4.97 -42.45 1.69
CA ARG A 452 5.66 -42.67 0.41
C ARG A 452 4.98 -43.76 -0.43
N ASP A 453 4.65 -43.42 -1.67
CA ASP A 453 4.28 -44.34 -2.73
C ASP A 453 5.33 -44.24 -3.84
N GLY A 454 6.29 -45.13 -3.81
CA GLY A 454 7.49 -45.08 -4.67
C GLY A 454 8.30 -43.79 -4.45
N ARG A 455 8.33 -42.93 -5.46
CA ARG A 455 9.02 -41.61 -5.39
C ARG A 455 8.10 -40.45 -5.05
N ARG A 456 6.82 -40.70 -4.74
CA ARG A 456 5.84 -39.64 -4.48
C ARG A 456 5.49 -39.67 -3.02
N LEU A 457 5.23 -38.48 -2.47
CA LEU A 457 4.48 -38.34 -1.23
C LEU A 457 2.98 -38.30 -1.55
N VAL A 458 2.21 -39.11 -0.80
CA VAL A 458 0.76 -39.18 -0.94
C VAL A 458 0.08 -39.00 0.39
N ASP A 459 -1.15 -38.52 0.38
CA ASP A 459 -2.01 -38.47 1.57
C ASP A 459 -2.66 -39.83 1.87
N ALA A 460 -3.49 -39.88 2.91
CA ALA A 460 -4.20 -41.10 3.32
C ALA A 460 -5.16 -41.65 2.24
N GLN A 461 -5.52 -40.86 1.23
CA GLN A 461 -6.37 -41.23 0.10
C GLN A 461 -5.54 -41.61 -1.15
N GLY A 462 -4.22 -41.65 -1.06
CA GLY A 462 -3.32 -41.92 -2.18
C GLY A 462 -3.18 -40.73 -3.14
N ARG A 463 -3.62 -39.54 -2.81
CA ARG A 463 -3.47 -38.34 -3.66
C ARG A 463 -2.04 -37.80 -3.56
N PRO A 464 -1.36 -37.51 -4.67
CA PRO A 464 0.02 -37.05 -4.63
C PRO A 464 0.14 -35.63 -4.05
N PHE A 465 1.20 -35.38 -3.29
CA PHE A 465 1.55 -34.06 -2.82
C PHE A 465 2.16 -33.25 -3.97
N THR A 466 1.42 -32.34 -4.51
CA THR A 466 1.85 -31.45 -5.60
C THR A 466 1.88 -30.01 -5.12
N ILE A 467 2.89 -29.26 -5.55
CA ILE A 467 3.03 -27.83 -5.25
C ILE A 467 3.04 -27.07 -6.58
N GLU A 468 2.26 -26.03 -6.66
CA GLU A 468 2.13 -25.16 -7.81
C GLU A 468 2.63 -23.77 -7.42
N PHE A 469 3.63 -23.27 -8.13
CA PHE A 469 4.13 -21.91 -7.99
C PHE A 469 3.42 -21.03 -9.00
N LEU A 470 2.71 -20.01 -8.50
CA LEU A 470 2.15 -18.94 -9.31
C LEU A 470 3.14 -17.77 -9.31
N ASP A 471 3.72 -17.48 -10.45
CA ASP A 471 4.68 -16.39 -10.62
C ASP A 471 4.32 -15.55 -11.85
N ASN A 472 4.46 -14.23 -11.72
CA ASN A 472 4.21 -13.27 -12.79
C ASN A 472 5.51 -12.63 -13.32
N SER A 473 6.67 -13.05 -12.82
CA SER A 473 7.96 -12.46 -13.19
C SER A 473 9.00 -13.54 -13.54
N PRO A 474 9.49 -13.59 -14.79
CA PRO A 474 10.56 -14.52 -15.18
C PRO A 474 11.85 -14.40 -14.33
N ALA A 475 12.02 -13.27 -13.62
CA ALA A 475 13.17 -13.05 -12.75
C ALA A 475 13.21 -14.03 -11.56
N PHE A 476 12.06 -14.58 -11.13
CA PHE A 476 11.97 -15.53 -10.03
C PHE A 476 12.20 -16.98 -10.44
N GLU A 477 12.12 -17.34 -11.72
CA GLU A 477 12.33 -18.70 -12.18
C GLU A 477 13.66 -19.28 -11.67
N ARG A 478 14.73 -18.48 -11.69
CA ARG A 478 16.05 -18.88 -11.18
C ARG A 478 16.06 -19.17 -9.67
N VAL A 479 15.12 -18.62 -8.91
CA VAL A 479 14.96 -18.86 -7.46
C VAL A 479 14.07 -20.05 -7.21
N VAL A 480 13.00 -20.21 -7.98
CA VAL A 480 12.06 -21.34 -7.89
C VAL A 480 12.73 -22.65 -8.23
N GLN A 481 13.54 -22.72 -9.29
CA GLN A 481 14.14 -23.96 -9.78
C GLN A 481 15.01 -24.71 -8.75
N PRO A 482 15.95 -24.10 -8.02
CA PRO A 482 16.70 -24.78 -6.97
C PRO A 482 15.81 -25.25 -5.81
N TYR A 483 14.82 -24.45 -5.45
CA TYR A 483 13.85 -24.80 -4.40
C TYR A 483 12.98 -26.00 -4.84
N ALA A 484 12.45 -25.99 -6.05
CA ALA A 484 11.68 -27.10 -6.60
C ALA A 484 12.49 -28.42 -6.58
N ARG A 485 13.77 -28.37 -6.97
CA ARG A 485 14.64 -29.55 -6.88
C ARG A 485 14.82 -30.09 -5.45
N ASN A 486 14.83 -29.24 -4.45
CA ASN A 486 14.86 -29.68 -3.05
C ASN A 486 13.52 -30.28 -2.62
N LEU A 487 12.41 -29.72 -3.05
CA LEU A 487 11.07 -30.27 -2.80
C LEU A 487 10.86 -31.63 -3.48
N GLU A 488 11.40 -31.82 -4.68
CA GLU A 488 11.34 -33.10 -5.40
C GLU A 488 12.13 -34.24 -4.71
N ARG A 489 13.07 -33.91 -3.82
CA ARG A 489 13.81 -34.88 -3.01
C ARG A 489 13.04 -35.36 -1.78
N LEU A 490 12.08 -34.55 -1.34
CA LEU A 490 11.18 -34.87 -0.22
C LEU A 490 10.04 -35.75 -0.70
#